data_608ad516a3f16d94b163927a082d25f3
#
_entry.id   608ad516a3f16d94b163927a082d25f3
#
_cell.length_a   1.000
_cell.length_b   1.000
_cell.length_c   1.000
_cell.angle_alpha   90.00
_cell.angle_beta   90.00
_cell.angle_gamma   90.00
#
_symmetry.space_group_name_H-M   'P 1'
#
loop_
_entity.id
_entity.type
_entity.pdbx_description
1 polymer ?
#
loop_
_entity_poly.entity_id
_entity_poly.type
_entity_poly.pdbx_seq_one_letter_code
_entity_poly.pdbx_strand_id
1 'polypeptide(L)'
;MRAEKRKKYIAVLMAALLVLTVPLVWVRTFFAADELTIHDYADLPDWKTIIISRNGDILYQDGCVSPELFGNLIGKPNESKEGNVILNSITSRYADDMVPHNLNPVTGIDGLEEKDLERLQTTLLSEAAHQAVRDAFESHNGVCAAYNYVTGEVYMLLSLPSGTSISDTAPAGSLTNVCILGRCVPGSTMKLIAVICALRQGIDPDFIHNCTGSLILPDGKTVKCHKTSGHGKLDLEDAIGLSCNTYMAALIQQLNVEQTHETLQQMGFLLNGEAAEENGTVSELSYLVSRTTFTSNQDFTSVWGLIGQGESNVNPLHMLTIVGSIAGGGQTAAPYLVERIGSAEDVHFQAKEAKKLTLIDSQTAQAVADHWRTATQKHYNVDERFTMLKTGTAETGSGTNRLLMGVIEDCSTVFYISVTDTSGKEIFNIADALLDALPPE
;
A
#
# COMPACT_ATOMS: atom_id res chain seq x y z
N MET A 1 -79.10 11.32 -2.01
CA MET A 1 -78.22 12.46 -1.74
C MET A 1 -77.03 12.15 -0.75
N ARG A 2 -77.26 11.47 0.38
CA ARG A 2 -76.19 11.13 1.34
C ARG A 2 -75.21 10.04 0.82
N ALA A 3 -75.69 9.04 0.12
CA ALA A 3 -74.87 7.93 -0.39
C ALA A 3 -73.94 8.33 -1.55
N GLU A 4 -74.35 9.23 -2.41
CA GLU A 4 -73.51 9.72 -3.52
C GLU A 4 -72.41 10.67 -3.04
N LYS A 5 -72.69 11.52 -2.04
CA LYS A 5 -71.63 12.34 -1.43
C LYS A 5 -70.58 11.47 -0.76
N ARG A 6 -70.98 10.35 -0.13
CA ARG A 6 -70.07 9.42 0.55
C ARG A 6 -69.17 8.70 -0.48
N LYS A 7 -69.69 8.30 -1.66
CA LYS A 7 -68.93 7.72 -2.73
C LYS A 7 -67.90 8.70 -3.32
N LYS A 8 -68.31 9.98 -3.51
CA LYS A 8 -67.38 11.02 -3.98
C LYS A 8 -66.27 11.31 -2.95
N TYR A 9 -66.56 11.33 -1.65
CA TYR A 9 -65.55 11.49 -0.59
C TYR A 9 -64.58 10.32 -0.50
N ILE A 10 -65.08 9.09 -0.66
CA ILE A 10 -64.23 7.90 -0.70
C ILE A 10 -63.32 7.89 -1.93
N ALA A 11 -63.83 8.28 -3.09
CA ALA A 11 -63.04 8.38 -4.33
C ALA A 11 -61.93 9.44 -4.25
N VAL A 12 -62.24 10.60 -3.64
CA VAL A 12 -61.27 11.67 -3.40
C VAL A 12 -60.20 11.22 -2.40
N LEU A 13 -60.61 10.52 -1.33
CA LEU A 13 -59.68 9.99 -0.31
C LEU A 13 -58.76 8.90 -0.91
N MET A 14 -59.30 8.00 -1.74
CA MET A 14 -58.55 6.98 -2.46
C MET A 14 -57.57 7.60 -3.47
N ALA A 15 -57.97 8.62 -4.19
CA ALA A 15 -57.09 9.35 -5.14
C ALA A 15 -55.98 10.11 -4.37
N ALA A 16 -56.34 10.75 -3.24
CA ALA A 16 -55.33 11.41 -2.37
C ALA A 16 -54.35 10.39 -1.73
N LEU A 17 -54.85 9.21 -1.37
CA LEU A 17 -53.99 8.13 -0.84
C LEU A 17 -53.05 7.59 -1.93
N LEU A 18 -53.53 7.45 -3.18
CA LEU A 18 -52.74 7.02 -4.34
C LEU A 18 -51.65 8.07 -4.68
N VAL A 19 -52.00 9.36 -4.65
CA VAL A 19 -51.06 10.47 -4.89
C VAL A 19 -50.00 10.58 -3.80
N LEU A 20 -50.28 10.15 -2.58
CA LEU A 20 -49.33 10.15 -1.47
C LEU A 20 -48.51 8.83 -1.36
N THR A 21 -49.09 7.69 -1.72
CA THR A 21 -48.45 6.40 -1.59
C THR A 21 -47.56 6.03 -2.78
N VAL A 22 -47.92 6.46 -3.98
CA VAL A 22 -47.10 6.18 -5.19
C VAL A 22 -45.77 6.90 -5.12
N PRO A 23 -45.65 8.19 -4.75
CA PRO A 23 -44.36 8.81 -4.52
C PRO A 23 -43.58 8.20 -3.33
N LEU A 24 -44.27 7.79 -2.25
CA LEU A 24 -43.63 7.18 -1.10
C LEU A 24 -43.11 5.76 -1.40
N VAL A 25 -43.80 4.99 -2.22
CA VAL A 25 -43.33 3.69 -2.71
C VAL A 25 -42.19 3.90 -3.73
N TRP A 26 -42.30 4.90 -4.59
CA TRP A 26 -41.23 5.30 -5.51
C TRP A 26 -39.96 5.77 -4.76
N VAL A 27 -40.15 6.66 -3.78
CA VAL A 27 -39.07 7.11 -2.92
C VAL A 27 -38.48 5.92 -2.14
N ARG A 28 -39.30 4.99 -1.63
CA ARG A 28 -38.80 3.83 -0.91
C ARG A 28 -38.11 2.79 -1.80
N THR A 29 -38.57 2.62 -3.05
CA THR A 29 -37.86 1.77 -4.04
C THR A 29 -36.61 2.44 -4.58
N PHE A 30 -36.55 3.77 -4.61
CA PHE A 30 -35.35 4.53 -5.00
C PHE A 30 -34.33 4.65 -3.84
N PHE A 31 -34.79 4.72 -2.58
CA PHE A 31 -33.94 4.82 -1.40
C PHE A 31 -33.78 3.49 -0.64
N ALA A 32 -34.38 2.39 -1.12
CA ALA A 32 -34.11 1.05 -0.60
C ALA A 32 -32.78 0.46 -1.15
N ALA A 33 -31.89 1.33 -1.62
CA ALA A 33 -30.51 0.97 -1.96
C ALA A 33 -29.62 0.73 -0.72
N ASP A 34 -30.19 0.80 0.50
CA ASP A 34 -29.43 0.61 1.74
C ASP A 34 -28.99 -0.83 2.05
N GLU A 35 -29.27 -1.80 1.15
CA GLU A 35 -28.79 -3.18 1.27
C GLU A 35 -28.39 -3.79 -0.09
N LEU A 36 -27.75 -3.02 -0.97
CA LEU A 36 -27.13 -3.60 -2.16
C LEU A 36 -25.88 -4.39 -1.70
N THR A 37 -25.97 -5.70 -1.73
CA THR A 37 -24.82 -6.57 -1.55
C THR A 37 -23.92 -6.49 -2.78
N ILE A 38 -22.63 -6.79 -2.65
CA ILE A 38 -21.63 -6.78 -3.75
C ILE A 38 -22.12 -7.54 -5.02
N HIS A 39 -23.09 -8.44 -4.88
CA HIS A 39 -23.71 -9.19 -5.99
C HIS A 39 -24.66 -8.36 -6.86
N ASP A 40 -25.17 -7.24 -6.37
CA ASP A 40 -26.18 -6.43 -7.07
C ASP A 40 -25.54 -5.39 -8.03
N TYR A 41 -24.23 -5.16 -7.93
CA TYR A 41 -23.49 -4.25 -8.81
C TYR A 41 -23.30 -4.76 -10.25
N ALA A 42 -23.56 -6.06 -10.48
CA ALA A 42 -23.39 -6.68 -11.80
C ALA A 42 -24.36 -6.16 -12.88
N ASP A 43 -25.48 -5.58 -12.47
CA ASP A 43 -26.54 -5.10 -13.37
C ASP A 43 -26.64 -3.56 -13.42
N LEU A 44 -25.70 -2.82 -12.80
CA LEU A 44 -25.69 -1.38 -12.89
C LEU A 44 -25.22 -0.94 -14.30
N PRO A 45 -25.87 0.04 -14.90
CA PRO A 45 -25.51 0.51 -16.23
C PRO A 45 -24.10 1.13 -16.25
N ASP A 46 -23.48 1.19 -17.43
CA ASP A 46 -22.16 1.76 -17.66
C ASP A 46 -22.00 3.09 -16.93
N TRP A 47 -21.13 3.09 -15.93
CA TRP A 47 -20.89 4.23 -15.07
C TRP A 47 -20.17 5.32 -15.86
N LYS A 48 -20.74 6.50 -15.91
CA LYS A 48 -20.08 7.67 -16.49
C LYS A 48 -19.18 8.38 -15.48
N THR A 49 -18.49 7.63 -14.65
CA THR A 49 -17.54 8.19 -13.69
C THR A 49 -16.15 8.27 -14.31
N ILE A 50 -15.49 9.37 -14.04
CA ILE A 50 -14.11 9.63 -14.47
C ILE A 50 -13.20 9.51 -13.25
N ILE A 51 -12.16 8.67 -13.33
CA ILE A 51 -11.09 8.63 -12.32
C ILE A 51 -9.91 9.42 -12.88
N ILE A 52 -9.43 10.37 -12.09
CA ILE A 52 -8.32 11.25 -12.48
C ILE A 52 -7.16 11.16 -11.48
N SER A 53 -5.95 11.43 -11.98
CA SER A 53 -4.76 11.63 -11.17
C SER A 53 -4.86 12.94 -10.37
N ARG A 54 -3.92 13.17 -9.44
CA ARG A 54 -3.77 14.48 -8.76
C ARG A 54 -3.55 15.64 -9.74
N ASN A 55 -2.97 15.36 -10.91
CA ASN A 55 -2.66 16.33 -11.95
C ASN A 55 -3.82 16.54 -12.93
N GLY A 56 -4.90 15.76 -12.81
CA GLY A 56 -6.08 15.84 -13.67
C GLY A 56 -6.04 14.93 -14.90
N ASP A 57 -5.01 14.07 -15.06
CA ASP A 57 -4.98 13.10 -16.15
C ASP A 57 -6.08 12.06 -15.94
N ILE A 58 -6.77 11.69 -17.02
CA ILE A 58 -7.81 10.67 -16.98
C ILE A 58 -7.14 9.31 -16.88
N LEU A 59 -7.40 8.59 -15.77
CA LEU A 59 -6.94 7.22 -15.54
C LEU A 59 -8.01 6.19 -15.90
N TYR A 60 -9.27 6.60 -15.82
CA TYR A 60 -10.43 5.78 -16.18
C TYR A 60 -11.56 6.65 -16.74
N GLN A 61 -12.06 6.26 -17.91
CA GLN A 61 -13.29 6.78 -18.53
C GLN A 61 -13.75 5.72 -19.52
N ASP A 62 -14.94 5.13 -19.30
CA ASP A 62 -15.44 4.00 -20.09
C ASP A 62 -14.47 2.78 -20.14
N GLY A 63 -13.48 2.76 -19.27
CA GLY A 63 -12.43 1.75 -19.15
C GLY A 63 -11.14 2.32 -18.57
N CYS A 64 -10.25 1.46 -18.09
CA CYS A 64 -8.92 1.88 -17.66
C CYS A 64 -8.08 2.32 -18.86
N VAL A 65 -7.56 3.56 -18.81
CA VAL A 65 -6.85 4.17 -19.96
C VAL A 65 -5.54 3.44 -20.23
N SER A 66 -4.79 3.11 -19.17
CA SER A 66 -3.52 2.37 -19.27
C SER A 66 -3.55 1.13 -18.37
N PRO A 67 -4.18 0.02 -18.82
CA PRO A 67 -4.34 -1.19 -18.00
C PRO A 67 -3.02 -1.79 -17.52
N GLU A 68 -1.95 -1.64 -18.28
CA GLU A 68 -0.61 -2.09 -17.95
C GLU A 68 0.03 -1.31 -16.80
N LEU A 69 -0.49 -0.13 -16.46
CA LEU A 69 -0.06 0.68 -15.33
C LEU A 69 -1.03 0.57 -14.14
N PHE A 70 -2.31 0.69 -14.41
CA PHE A 70 -3.33 0.91 -13.39
C PHE A 70 -4.37 -0.20 -13.28
N GLY A 71 -4.36 -1.21 -14.17
CA GLY A 71 -5.44 -2.17 -14.28
C GLY A 71 -5.76 -2.89 -12.97
N ASN A 72 -4.75 -3.36 -12.24
CA ASN A 72 -4.94 -4.04 -10.95
C ASN A 72 -5.20 -3.10 -9.76
N LEU A 73 -5.12 -1.79 -9.96
CA LEU A 73 -5.43 -0.78 -8.95
C LEU A 73 -6.82 -0.17 -9.16
N ILE A 74 -7.12 0.22 -10.38
CA ILE A 74 -8.40 0.84 -10.73
C ILE A 74 -9.50 -0.21 -10.86
N GLY A 75 -9.20 -1.34 -11.52
CA GLY A 75 -10.18 -2.39 -11.76
C GLY A 75 -11.10 -2.08 -12.95
N LYS A 76 -12.17 -2.86 -13.06
CA LYS A 76 -13.21 -2.71 -14.07
C LYS A 76 -14.59 -2.87 -13.41
N PRO A 77 -15.51 -1.92 -13.51
CA PRO A 77 -16.76 -1.94 -12.75
C PRO A 77 -17.69 -3.09 -13.07
N ASN A 78 -17.62 -3.72 -14.25
CA ASN A 78 -18.75 -4.47 -14.80
C ASN A 78 -18.49 -5.88 -15.35
N GLU A 79 -17.44 -6.59 -14.96
CA GLU A 79 -17.24 -7.98 -15.40
C GLU A 79 -17.67 -9.05 -14.37
N SER A 80 -18.64 -8.75 -13.50
CA SER A 80 -19.05 -9.65 -12.41
C SER A 80 -20.01 -10.78 -12.82
N LYS A 81 -20.40 -10.93 -14.08
CA LYS A 81 -21.28 -12.06 -14.48
C LYS A 81 -20.69 -13.45 -14.21
N GLU A 82 -19.40 -13.55 -13.89
CA GLU A 82 -18.71 -14.83 -13.57
C GLU A 82 -17.70 -14.74 -12.41
N GLY A 83 -17.86 -13.81 -11.46
CA GLY A 83 -17.05 -13.81 -10.22
C GLY A 83 -15.65 -13.21 -10.34
N ASN A 84 -15.36 -12.43 -11.34
CA ASN A 84 -14.03 -11.88 -11.65
C ASN A 84 -13.88 -10.41 -11.24
N VAL A 85 -14.16 -10.09 -9.98
CA VAL A 85 -13.91 -8.75 -9.44
C VAL A 85 -12.44 -8.66 -9.00
N ILE A 86 -11.74 -7.60 -9.45
CA ILE A 86 -10.46 -7.23 -8.86
C ILE A 86 -10.77 -6.67 -7.46
N LEU A 87 -10.62 -7.53 -6.47
CA LEU A 87 -10.90 -7.18 -5.08
C LEU A 87 -10.04 -5.99 -4.65
N ASN A 88 -10.65 -5.07 -3.90
CA ASN A 88 -9.99 -3.88 -3.40
C ASN A 88 -9.45 -2.91 -4.47
N SER A 89 -9.95 -2.96 -5.70
CA SER A 89 -9.72 -1.90 -6.68
C SER A 89 -10.43 -0.60 -6.28
N ILE A 90 -10.03 0.51 -6.86
CA ILE A 90 -10.71 1.81 -6.64
C ILE A 90 -12.19 1.68 -7.01
N THR A 91 -12.48 1.10 -8.17
CA THR A 91 -13.86 0.92 -8.64
C THR A 91 -14.71 0.05 -7.71
N SER A 92 -14.13 -0.96 -7.07
CA SER A 92 -14.88 -1.81 -6.12
C SER A 92 -15.08 -1.16 -4.76
N ARG A 93 -14.14 -0.33 -4.29
CA ARG A 93 -14.20 0.31 -2.97
C ARG A 93 -15.12 1.51 -2.92
N TYR A 94 -15.16 2.28 -4.00
CA TYR A 94 -15.90 3.53 -4.08
C TYR A 94 -17.11 3.41 -5.02
N ALA A 95 -17.59 2.18 -5.25
CA ALA A 95 -18.70 1.92 -6.14
C ALA A 95 -19.94 2.77 -5.79
N ASP A 96 -20.30 2.84 -4.51
CA ASP A 96 -21.44 3.61 -4.03
C ASP A 96 -21.26 5.12 -4.20
N ASP A 97 -20.03 5.61 -3.97
CA ASP A 97 -19.68 7.02 -4.07
C ASP A 97 -19.52 7.49 -5.53
N MET A 98 -19.42 6.54 -6.47
CA MET A 98 -19.26 6.82 -7.90
C MET A 98 -20.60 6.93 -8.63
N VAL A 99 -21.72 6.70 -7.96
CA VAL A 99 -23.06 6.86 -8.54
C VAL A 99 -23.41 8.34 -8.58
N PRO A 100 -23.79 8.91 -9.77
CA PRO A 100 -24.20 10.29 -9.84
C PRO A 100 -25.38 10.60 -8.91
N HIS A 101 -25.21 11.56 -8.01
CA HIS A 101 -26.22 11.93 -7.02
C HIS A 101 -27.38 12.74 -7.63
N ASN A 102 -27.17 13.37 -8.78
CA ASN A 102 -28.10 14.26 -9.45
C ASN A 102 -28.79 13.64 -10.67
N LEU A 103 -29.11 12.36 -10.62
CA LEU A 103 -29.81 11.69 -11.72
C LEU A 103 -31.19 12.30 -11.96
N ASN A 104 -31.43 12.78 -13.16
CA ASN A 104 -32.79 13.17 -13.59
C ASN A 104 -33.68 11.92 -13.66
N PRO A 105 -34.78 11.86 -12.89
CA PRO A 105 -35.63 10.66 -12.83
C PRO A 105 -36.28 10.28 -14.15
N VAL A 106 -36.26 11.19 -15.15
CA VAL A 106 -36.88 10.97 -16.48
C VAL A 106 -35.86 10.52 -17.51
N THR A 107 -34.68 11.13 -17.52
CA THR A 107 -33.63 10.85 -18.52
C THR A 107 -32.54 9.89 -18.02
N GLY A 108 -32.51 9.64 -16.71
CA GLY A 108 -31.49 8.77 -16.12
C GLY A 108 -30.08 9.24 -16.44
N ILE A 109 -29.17 8.28 -16.64
CA ILE A 109 -27.76 8.52 -16.97
C ILE A 109 -27.57 9.15 -18.34
N ASP A 110 -28.44 8.85 -19.30
CA ASP A 110 -28.34 9.37 -20.67
C ASP A 110 -28.54 10.88 -20.77
N GLY A 111 -29.12 11.50 -19.75
CA GLY A 111 -29.35 12.94 -19.67
C GLY A 111 -28.26 13.74 -18.97
N LEU A 112 -27.17 13.09 -18.51
CA LEU A 112 -26.06 13.77 -17.84
C LEU A 112 -25.22 14.56 -18.86
N GLU A 113 -24.95 15.82 -18.55
CA GLU A 113 -23.95 16.62 -19.24
C GLU A 113 -22.56 16.33 -18.63
N GLU A 114 -21.48 16.66 -19.33
CA GLU A 114 -20.10 16.44 -18.85
C GLU A 114 -19.83 17.08 -17.47
N LYS A 115 -20.46 18.20 -17.18
CA LYS A 115 -20.35 18.91 -15.88
C LYS A 115 -20.98 18.14 -14.71
N ASP A 116 -21.94 17.24 -15.01
CA ASP A 116 -22.69 16.46 -14.04
C ASP A 116 -22.03 15.09 -13.76
N LEU A 117 -20.96 14.75 -14.51
CA LEU A 117 -20.24 13.50 -14.32
C LEU A 117 -19.48 13.51 -13.00
N GLU A 118 -19.62 12.42 -12.27
CA GLU A 118 -18.82 12.21 -11.05
C GLU A 118 -17.34 12.02 -11.41
N ARG A 119 -16.50 12.75 -10.71
CA ARG A 119 -15.04 12.66 -10.83
C ARG A 119 -14.46 12.20 -9.51
N LEU A 120 -13.77 11.06 -9.53
CA LEU A 120 -12.97 10.58 -8.43
C LEU A 120 -11.53 11.02 -8.66
N GLN A 121 -11.08 11.98 -7.88
CA GLN A 121 -9.69 12.46 -7.91
C GLN A 121 -8.84 11.63 -6.95
N THR A 122 -7.78 11.05 -7.49
CA THR A 122 -6.79 10.31 -6.70
C THR A 122 -5.60 11.19 -6.32
N THR A 123 -4.83 10.73 -5.36
CA THR A 123 -3.54 11.35 -4.98
C THR A 123 -2.38 10.86 -5.86
N LEU A 124 -2.62 9.92 -6.78
CA LEU A 124 -1.62 9.35 -7.68
C LEU A 124 -0.96 10.41 -8.56
N LEU A 125 0.32 10.25 -8.81
CA LEU A 125 1.05 11.01 -9.82
C LEU A 125 0.46 10.81 -11.21
N SER A 126 0.88 11.64 -12.18
CA SER A 126 0.43 11.59 -13.56
C SER A 126 0.67 10.22 -14.21
N GLU A 127 -0.07 9.94 -15.28
CA GLU A 127 0.17 8.75 -16.13
C GLU A 127 1.60 8.74 -16.66
N ALA A 128 2.11 9.89 -17.10
CA ALA A 128 3.49 10.02 -17.59
C ALA A 128 4.53 9.65 -16.53
N ALA A 129 4.30 10.03 -15.26
CA ALA A 129 5.15 9.64 -14.13
C ALA A 129 5.15 8.13 -13.91
N HIS A 130 3.98 7.48 -13.94
CA HIS A 130 3.86 6.03 -13.84
C HIS A 130 4.53 5.32 -15.01
N GLN A 131 4.38 5.86 -16.24
CA GLN A 131 5.02 5.32 -17.43
C GLN A 131 6.55 5.42 -17.35
N ALA A 132 7.10 6.54 -16.91
CA ALA A 132 8.54 6.71 -16.73
C ALA A 132 9.12 5.68 -15.74
N VAL A 133 8.45 5.49 -14.61
CA VAL A 133 8.83 4.47 -13.62
C VAL A 133 8.68 3.06 -14.22
N ARG A 134 7.59 2.78 -14.96
CA ARG A 134 7.38 1.50 -15.64
C ARG A 134 8.48 1.19 -16.64
N ASP A 135 8.91 2.17 -17.43
CA ASP A 135 9.96 2.01 -18.43
C ASP A 135 11.31 1.67 -17.79
N ALA A 136 11.58 2.22 -16.60
CA ALA A 136 12.78 1.90 -15.82
C ALA A 136 12.80 0.45 -15.29
N PHE A 137 11.66 -0.25 -15.23
CA PHE A 137 11.62 -1.70 -14.96
C PHE A 137 12.08 -2.53 -16.17
N GLU A 138 12.19 -1.92 -17.36
CA GLU A 138 12.52 -2.62 -18.62
C GLU A 138 11.56 -3.80 -18.85
N SER A 139 12.10 -5.04 -18.92
CA SER A 139 11.31 -6.26 -19.08
C SER A 139 10.98 -6.97 -17.75
N HIS A 140 11.41 -6.41 -16.61
CA HIS A 140 11.20 -7.04 -15.31
C HIS A 140 9.84 -6.73 -14.72
N ASN A 141 9.35 -7.65 -13.89
CA ASN A 141 8.18 -7.44 -13.05
C ASN A 141 8.60 -6.97 -11.65
N GLY A 142 7.65 -6.43 -10.92
CA GLY A 142 7.90 -5.99 -9.56
C GLY A 142 6.92 -4.95 -9.07
N VAL A 143 7.31 -4.22 -8.05
CA VAL A 143 6.48 -3.17 -7.44
C VAL A 143 7.27 -1.91 -7.21
N CYS A 144 6.61 -0.76 -7.36
CA CYS A 144 7.06 0.53 -6.89
C CYS A 144 5.91 1.19 -6.13
N ALA A 145 6.11 1.43 -4.83
CA ALA A 145 5.16 2.13 -3.98
C ALA A 145 5.83 3.36 -3.38
N ALA A 146 5.09 4.48 -3.32
CA ALA A 146 5.56 5.72 -2.71
C ALA A 146 4.39 6.51 -2.12
N TYR A 147 4.61 7.12 -0.95
CA TYR A 147 3.64 8.03 -0.37
C TYR A 147 4.32 9.10 0.50
N ASN A 148 3.61 10.21 0.72
CA ASN A 148 4.03 11.28 1.60
C ASN A 148 3.72 10.91 3.06
N TYR A 149 4.75 10.74 3.88
CA TYR A 149 4.60 10.32 5.28
C TYR A 149 4.06 11.41 6.21
N VAL A 150 3.99 12.66 5.73
CA VAL A 150 3.45 13.81 6.47
C VAL A 150 1.96 14.00 6.19
N THR A 151 1.57 13.95 4.89
CA THR A 151 0.18 14.18 4.46
C THR A 151 -0.63 12.89 4.33
N GLY A 152 0.00 11.75 4.05
CA GLY A 152 -0.65 10.46 3.77
C GLY A 152 -1.01 10.26 2.29
N GLU A 153 -0.77 11.21 1.42
CA GLU A 153 -1.02 11.11 -0.01
C GLU A 153 -0.20 9.99 -0.64
N VAL A 154 -0.87 9.05 -1.29
CA VAL A 154 -0.21 7.97 -2.02
C VAL A 154 0.13 8.45 -3.43
N TYR A 155 1.40 8.50 -3.75
CA TYR A 155 1.91 8.98 -5.03
C TYR A 155 2.01 7.89 -6.10
N MET A 156 2.38 6.67 -5.70
CA MET A 156 2.56 5.55 -6.62
C MET A 156 2.22 4.21 -5.96
N LEU A 157 1.52 3.35 -6.71
CA LEU A 157 1.24 1.95 -6.37
C LEU A 157 1.36 1.07 -7.62
N LEU A 158 2.48 1.19 -8.32
CA LEU A 158 2.74 0.38 -9.52
C LEU A 158 3.04 -1.07 -9.11
N SER A 159 2.30 -2.01 -9.68
CA SER A 159 2.47 -3.45 -9.46
C SER A 159 2.42 -4.18 -10.79
N LEU A 160 3.54 -4.76 -11.18
CA LEU A 160 3.74 -5.41 -12.48
C LEU A 160 3.86 -6.94 -12.34
N PRO A 161 3.23 -7.70 -13.24
CA PRO A 161 2.41 -7.24 -14.36
C PRO A 161 1.07 -6.69 -13.88
N SER A 162 0.44 -5.83 -14.68
CA SER A 162 -0.88 -5.23 -14.40
C SER A 162 -1.87 -5.55 -15.52
N GLY A 163 -3.16 -5.66 -15.20
CA GLY A 163 -4.23 -5.91 -16.15
C GLY A 163 -5.61 -5.76 -15.51
N THR A 164 -6.67 -5.75 -16.32
CA THR A 164 -8.04 -5.55 -15.88
C THR A 164 -8.95 -6.77 -16.00
N SER A 165 -8.55 -7.80 -16.72
CA SER A 165 -9.42 -8.95 -17.00
C SER A 165 -8.70 -10.29 -16.88
N ILE A 166 -9.44 -11.30 -16.43
CA ILE A 166 -8.99 -12.69 -16.44
C ILE A 166 -9.15 -13.22 -17.86
N SER A 167 -8.06 -13.65 -18.46
CA SER A 167 -8.05 -14.42 -19.69
C SER A 167 -7.01 -15.54 -19.56
N ASP A 168 -7.15 -16.59 -20.35
CA ASP A 168 -6.17 -17.69 -20.39
C ASP A 168 -4.77 -17.23 -20.77
N THR A 169 -4.66 -16.02 -21.33
CA THR A 169 -3.40 -15.38 -21.74
C THR A 169 -2.92 -14.29 -20.80
N ALA A 170 -3.70 -13.96 -19.74
CA ALA A 170 -3.29 -12.95 -18.77
C ALA A 170 -2.07 -13.44 -17.97
N PRO A 171 -1.05 -12.59 -17.77
CA PRO A 171 0.08 -12.95 -16.92
C PRO A 171 -0.38 -13.27 -15.50
N ALA A 172 0.19 -14.31 -14.90
CA ALA A 172 -0.11 -14.65 -13.51
C ALA A 172 0.19 -13.47 -12.59
N GLY A 173 -0.75 -13.13 -11.70
CA GLY A 173 -0.63 -12.03 -10.75
C GLY A 173 -1.03 -10.64 -11.30
N SER A 174 -1.36 -10.52 -12.60
CA SER A 174 -1.70 -9.22 -13.20
C SER A 174 -2.94 -8.54 -12.62
N LEU A 175 -3.79 -9.28 -11.93
CA LEU A 175 -5.02 -8.76 -11.32
C LEU A 175 -4.86 -8.37 -9.84
N THR A 176 -3.68 -8.56 -9.27
CA THR A 176 -3.44 -8.27 -7.86
C THR A 176 -2.46 -7.12 -7.73
N ASN A 177 -2.88 -6.01 -7.15
CA ASN A 177 -1.94 -4.98 -6.76
C ASN A 177 -1.18 -5.42 -5.51
N VAL A 178 0.07 -5.84 -5.71
CA VAL A 178 0.93 -6.38 -4.64
C VAL A 178 1.26 -5.32 -3.59
N CYS A 179 1.27 -4.03 -3.96
CA CYS A 179 1.52 -2.95 -3.00
C CYS A 179 0.46 -2.91 -1.89
N ILE A 180 -0.78 -3.33 -2.19
CA ILE A 180 -1.92 -3.33 -1.27
C ILE A 180 -2.21 -4.74 -0.76
N LEU A 181 -2.42 -5.70 -1.67
CA LEU A 181 -2.94 -7.03 -1.37
C LEU A 181 -1.89 -8.13 -1.34
N GLY A 182 -0.65 -7.83 -1.72
CA GLY A 182 0.42 -8.81 -1.76
C GLY A 182 1.36 -8.72 -0.55
N ARG A 183 2.24 -9.68 -0.51
CA ARG A 183 3.42 -9.69 0.37
C ARG A 183 4.63 -10.15 -0.42
N CYS A 184 5.77 -9.55 -0.10
CA CYS A 184 7.08 -9.88 -0.67
C CYS A 184 7.99 -10.42 0.41
N VAL A 185 8.95 -11.26 0.05
CA VAL A 185 10.07 -11.59 0.94
C VAL A 185 10.92 -10.32 1.10
N PRO A 186 11.09 -9.79 2.34
CA PRO A 186 11.68 -8.47 2.53
C PRO A 186 13.19 -8.41 2.27
N GLY A 187 13.86 -9.56 2.31
CA GLY A 187 15.31 -9.55 2.27
C GLY A 187 15.90 -8.63 3.34
N SER A 188 17.04 -8.07 3.06
CA SER A 188 17.77 -7.23 4.01
C SER A 188 17.09 -5.91 4.40
N THR A 189 15.93 -5.56 3.83
CA THR A 189 15.15 -4.41 4.31
C THR A 189 14.59 -4.65 5.71
N MET A 190 14.30 -5.90 6.06
CA MET A 190 13.86 -6.32 7.40
C MET A 190 14.86 -6.02 8.51
N LYS A 191 16.15 -5.86 8.20
CA LYS A 191 17.20 -5.57 9.19
C LYS A 191 16.96 -4.26 9.93
N LEU A 192 16.30 -3.27 9.31
CA LEU A 192 15.90 -2.04 9.99
C LEU A 192 14.88 -2.31 11.11
N ILE A 193 14.01 -3.31 10.92
CA ILE A 193 13.08 -3.74 11.98
C ILE A 193 13.85 -4.32 13.18
N ALA A 194 14.88 -5.12 12.92
CA ALA A 194 15.74 -5.63 13.99
C ALA A 194 16.49 -4.49 14.72
N VAL A 195 16.94 -3.46 13.99
CA VAL A 195 17.59 -2.27 14.57
C VAL A 195 16.59 -1.48 15.43
N ILE A 196 15.35 -1.27 14.99
CA ILE A 196 14.29 -0.64 15.79
C ILE A 196 14.09 -1.42 17.10
N CYS A 197 13.96 -2.75 17.03
CA CYS A 197 13.82 -3.59 18.23
C CYS A 197 15.00 -3.46 19.18
N ALA A 198 16.23 -3.40 18.64
CA ALA A 198 17.44 -3.30 19.45
C ALA A 198 17.56 -1.94 20.17
N LEU A 199 17.41 -0.85 19.43
CA LEU A 199 17.55 0.50 19.99
C LEU A 199 16.43 0.80 20.99
N ARG A 200 15.21 0.35 20.73
CA ARG A 200 14.09 0.47 21.68
C ARG A 200 14.33 -0.27 23.00
N GLN A 201 15.05 -1.37 22.96
CA GLN A 201 15.45 -2.14 24.16
C GLN A 201 16.70 -1.59 24.85
N GLY A 202 17.28 -0.50 24.35
CA GLY A 202 18.48 0.13 24.91
C GLY A 202 19.75 -0.69 24.68
N ILE A 203 19.76 -1.54 23.65
CA ILE A 203 21.00 -2.22 23.23
C ILE A 203 21.95 -1.16 22.71
N ASP A 204 23.22 -1.28 23.17
CA ASP A 204 24.25 -0.31 22.85
C ASP A 204 24.46 -0.15 21.34
N PRO A 205 24.22 1.02 20.75
CA PRO A 205 24.44 1.27 19.34
C PRO A 205 25.92 1.23 18.94
N ASP A 206 26.84 1.43 19.90
CA ASP A 206 28.30 1.34 19.69
C ASP A 206 28.81 -0.11 19.69
N PHE A 207 27.91 -1.10 19.71
CA PHE A 207 28.25 -2.51 19.62
C PHE A 207 29.09 -2.80 18.38
N ILE A 208 30.27 -3.37 18.56
CA ILE A 208 31.20 -3.76 17.49
C ILE A 208 31.18 -5.26 17.29
N HIS A 209 30.93 -5.72 16.06
CA HIS A 209 31.02 -7.12 15.69
C HIS A 209 32.10 -7.35 14.64
N ASN A 210 32.82 -8.48 14.77
CA ASN A 210 33.81 -8.91 13.77
C ASN A 210 33.24 -9.97 12.85
N CYS A 211 32.79 -9.55 11.65
CA CYS A 211 32.25 -10.44 10.64
C CYS A 211 33.34 -11.24 9.93
N THR A 212 33.37 -12.54 10.16
CA THR A 212 34.29 -13.49 9.52
C THR A 212 33.63 -14.26 8.36
N GLY A 213 32.45 -13.83 7.90
CA GLY A 213 31.69 -14.47 6.82
C GLY A 213 30.62 -15.45 7.30
N SER A 214 30.63 -15.86 8.55
CA SER A 214 29.61 -16.72 9.16
C SER A 214 29.53 -16.54 10.68
N LEU A 215 28.38 -16.91 11.26
CA LEU A 215 28.13 -16.94 12.69
C LEU A 215 27.34 -18.20 13.04
N ILE A 216 27.81 -18.99 13.98
CA ILE A 216 27.13 -20.16 14.51
C ILE A 216 26.20 -19.71 15.64
N LEU A 217 24.91 -20.02 15.52
CA LEU A 217 23.92 -19.76 16.55
C LEU A 217 23.91 -20.81 17.64
N PRO A 218 23.31 -20.54 18.82
CA PRO A 218 23.21 -21.50 19.90
C PRO A 218 22.51 -22.81 19.55
N ASP A 219 21.59 -22.81 18.56
CA ASP A 219 20.94 -24.02 18.04
C ASP A 219 21.87 -24.86 17.12
N GLY A 220 23.12 -24.44 16.93
CA GLY A 220 24.12 -25.12 16.10
C GLY A 220 24.03 -24.79 14.60
N LYS A 221 23.02 -24.06 14.16
CA LYS A 221 22.93 -23.64 12.77
C LYS A 221 23.75 -22.40 12.47
N THR A 222 24.08 -22.19 11.19
CA THR A 222 25.02 -21.14 10.78
C THR A 222 24.33 -20.08 9.93
N VAL A 223 24.38 -18.82 10.38
CA VAL A 223 24.06 -17.66 9.58
C VAL A 223 25.28 -17.31 8.71
N LYS A 224 25.09 -17.32 7.40
CA LYS A 224 26.14 -16.94 6.42
C LYS A 224 25.96 -15.49 6.00
N CYS A 225 27.08 -14.77 5.91
CA CYS A 225 27.12 -13.45 5.28
C CYS A 225 27.28 -13.59 3.77
N HIS A 226 26.71 -12.64 3.01
CA HIS A 226 26.89 -12.61 1.56
C HIS A 226 28.37 -12.42 1.14
N LYS A 227 29.16 -11.71 1.96
CA LYS A 227 30.61 -11.63 1.81
C LYS A 227 31.25 -12.78 2.59
N THR A 228 31.58 -13.86 1.91
CA THR A 228 32.10 -15.10 2.51
C THR A 228 33.45 -14.93 3.21
N SER A 229 34.27 -13.96 2.77
CA SER A 229 35.52 -13.57 3.42
C SER A 229 35.35 -12.74 4.69
N GLY A 230 34.09 -12.34 4.99
CA GLY A 230 33.76 -11.44 6.08
C GLY A 230 33.98 -9.95 5.74
N HIS A 231 33.37 -9.10 6.52
CA HIS A 231 33.50 -7.65 6.43
C HIS A 231 34.57 -7.10 7.40
N GLY A 232 35.04 -7.91 8.35
CA GLY A 232 35.90 -7.47 9.43
C GLY A 232 35.09 -6.81 10.56
N LYS A 233 35.72 -5.88 11.27
CA LYS A 233 35.06 -5.13 12.35
C LYS A 233 34.09 -4.12 11.80
N LEU A 234 32.87 -4.13 12.30
CA LEU A 234 31.75 -3.28 11.89
C LEU A 234 31.10 -2.64 13.11
N ASP A 235 30.72 -1.38 12.98
CA ASP A 235 29.72 -0.70 13.80
C ASP A 235 28.29 -0.89 13.22
N LEU A 236 27.29 -0.24 13.80
CA LEU A 236 25.91 -0.34 13.36
C LEU A 236 25.69 0.26 11.96
N GLU A 237 26.30 1.41 11.66
CA GLU A 237 26.19 2.09 10.36
C GLU A 237 26.82 1.24 9.25
N ASP A 238 28.00 0.68 9.48
CA ASP A 238 28.62 -0.25 8.55
C ASP A 238 27.77 -1.48 8.32
N ALA A 239 27.15 -2.01 9.38
CA ALA A 239 26.29 -3.19 9.27
C ALA A 239 24.99 -2.90 8.51
N ILE A 240 24.39 -1.73 8.67
CA ILE A 240 23.23 -1.27 7.89
C ILE A 240 23.64 -1.10 6.42
N GLY A 241 24.66 -0.30 6.14
CA GLY A 241 25.10 0.06 4.81
C GLY A 241 25.63 -1.14 4.00
N LEU A 242 26.51 -1.94 4.60
CA LEU A 242 27.07 -3.18 4.02
C LEU A 242 26.10 -4.37 4.12
N SER A 243 24.95 -4.20 4.76
CA SER A 243 23.93 -5.25 4.91
C SER A 243 24.46 -6.55 5.54
N CYS A 244 25.27 -6.46 6.59
CA CYS A 244 25.96 -7.60 7.19
C CYS A 244 25.01 -8.54 7.94
N ASN A 245 24.89 -9.80 7.49
CA ASN A 245 24.02 -10.79 8.13
C ASN A 245 24.52 -11.21 9.52
N THR A 246 25.84 -11.37 9.68
CA THR A 246 26.39 -11.85 10.96
C THR A 246 26.36 -10.79 12.04
N TYR A 247 26.50 -9.50 11.68
CA TYR A 247 26.27 -8.41 12.64
C TYR A 247 24.82 -8.43 13.13
N MET A 248 23.87 -8.47 12.19
CA MET A 248 22.45 -8.49 12.55
C MET A 248 22.08 -9.72 13.37
N ALA A 249 22.64 -10.90 13.05
CA ALA A 249 22.42 -12.09 13.87
C ALA A 249 22.96 -11.90 15.29
N ALA A 250 24.16 -11.33 15.46
CA ALA A 250 24.73 -11.05 16.78
C ALA A 250 23.92 -9.97 17.55
N LEU A 251 23.38 -8.98 16.87
CA LEU A 251 22.47 -7.98 17.45
C LEU A 251 21.16 -8.63 17.90
N ILE A 252 20.53 -9.45 17.04
CA ILE A 252 19.27 -10.14 17.34
C ILE A 252 19.41 -11.10 18.53
N GLN A 253 20.56 -11.74 18.71
CA GLN A 253 20.83 -12.59 19.89
C GLN A 253 20.78 -11.83 21.22
N GLN A 254 20.90 -10.50 21.22
CA GLN A 254 20.78 -9.67 22.42
C GLN A 254 19.34 -9.26 22.74
N LEU A 255 18.40 -9.45 21.78
CA LEU A 255 17.01 -9.03 21.95
C LEU A 255 16.30 -9.85 23.03
N ASN A 256 15.48 -9.17 23.83
CA ASN A 256 14.48 -9.82 24.66
C ASN A 256 13.28 -10.21 23.78
N VAL A 257 12.82 -11.45 23.88
CA VAL A 257 11.76 -11.99 23.02
C VAL A 257 10.43 -11.26 23.21
N GLU A 258 10.02 -11.06 24.46
CA GLU A 258 8.74 -10.42 24.81
C GLU A 258 8.69 -8.96 24.32
N GLN A 259 9.73 -8.17 24.62
CA GLN A 259 9.83 -6.78 24.18
C GLN A 259 9.93 -6.67 22.65
N THR A 260 10.53 -7.67 21.99
CA THR A 260 10.55 -7.73 20.52
C THR A 260 9.14 -7.97 19.97
N HIS A 261 8.37 -8.89 20.57
CA HIS A 261 6.96 -9.11 20.21
C HIS A 261 6.13 -7.83 20.35
N GLU A 262 6.21 -7.16 21.50
CA GLU A 262 5.53 -5.88 21.75
C GLU A 262 5.87 -4.84 20.67
N THR A 263 7.15 -4.74 20.30
CA THR A 263 7.62 -3.80 19.28
C THR A 263 7.07 -4.14 17.90
N LEU A 264 7.13 -5.43 17.51
CA LEU A 264 6.61 -5.90 16.23
C LEU A 264 5.08 -5.73 16.14
N GLN A 265 4.35 -6.04 17.20
CA GLN A 265 2.90 -5.85 17.26
C GLN A 265 2.50 -4.38 17.22
N GLN A 266 3.24 -3.48 17.89
CA GLN A 266 3.02 -2.05 17.80
C GLN A 266 3.23 -1.52 16.39
N MET A 267 4.18 -2.08 15.63
CA MET A 267 4.39 -1.79 14.21
C MET A 267 3.36 -2.48 13.30
N GLY A 268 2.45 -3.32 13.84
CA GLY A 268 1.38 -3.98 13.10
C GLY A 268 1.75 -5.32 12.46
N PHE A 269 2.86 -5.95 12.83
CA PHE A 269 3.19 -7.29 12.33
C PHE A 269 2.31 -8.37 12.94
N LEU A 270 1.89 -9.33 12.12
CA LEU A 270 1.35 -10.62 12.57
C LEU A 270 2.51 -11.53 12.93
N LEU A 271 2.44 -12.16 14.10
CA LEU A 271 3.52 -12.98 14.64
C LEU A 271 3.18 -14.47 14.64
N ASN A 272 4.20 -15.30 14.45
CA ASN A 272 4.20 -16.72 14.77
C ASN A 272 3.02 -17.53 14.20
N GLY A 273 2.55 -17.17 13.00
CA GLY A 273 1.43 -17.86 12.34
C GLY A 273 0.04 -17.43 12.83
N GLU A 274 -0.05 -16.30 13.55
CA GLU A 274 -1.36 -15.68 13.87
C GLU A 274 -2.21 -15.57 12.61
N ALA A 275 -3.47 -15.98 12.70
CA ALA A 275 -4.42 -15.70 11.65
C ALA A 275 -4.61 -14.20 11.55
N ALA A 276 -4.54 -13.65 10.34
CA ALA A 276 -5.05 -12.32 10.13
C ALA A 276 -6.55 -12.38 10.46
N GLU A 277 -6.97 -11.82 11.58
CA GLU A 277 -8.34 -11.36 11.68
C GLU A 277 -8.51 -10.39 10.52
N GLU A 278 -9.53 -10.61 9.71
CA GLU A 278 -9.78 -9.88 8.50
C GLU A 278 -9.65 -8.38 8.78
N ASN A 279 -8.70 -7.77 8.10
CA ASN A 279 -8.55 -6.32 8.00
C ASN A 279 -8.30 -5.56 9.31
N GLY A 280 -7.07 -5.53 9.74
CA GLY A 280 -6.57 -4.39 10.49
C GLY A 280 -6.67 -3.15 9.59
N THR A 281 -7.84 -2.53 9.52
CA THR A 281 -8.09 -1.28 8.79
C THR A 281 -7.33 -0.17 9.49
N VAL A 282 -6.12 0.11 9.02
CA VAL A 282 -5.30 1.21 9.57
C VAL A 282 -5.64 2.52 8.86
N SER A 283 -6.29 2.47 7.70
CA SER A 283 -6.66 3.64 6.90
C SER A 283 -7.85 3.32 5.98
N GLU A 284 -8.37 4.33 5.27
CA GLU A 284 -9.33 4.17 4.18
C GLU A 284 -8.81 3.22 3.08
N LEU A 285 -7.48 3.16 2.92
CA LEU A 285 -6.80 2.20 2.06
C LEU A 285 -6.42 0.95 2.87
N SER A 286 -7.33 -0.03 2.96
CA SER A 286 -7.04 -1.32 3.59
C SER A 286 -5.95 -2.07 2.83
N TYR A 287 -4.85 -2.38 3.51
CA TYR A 287 -3.76 -3.17 2.95
C TYR A 287 -3.44 -4.38 3.84
N LEU A 288 -2.84 -5.40 3.26
CA LEU A 288 -2.39 -6.55 4.03
C LEU A 288 -1.28 -6.16 4.98
N VAL A 289 -1.36 -6.60 6.23
CA VAL A 289 -0.28 -6.41 7.18
C VAL A 289 0.86 -7.42 6.97
N SER A 290 2.07 -7.01 7.29
CA SER A 290 3.26 -7.86 7.22
C SER A 290 3.23 -8.95 8.30
N ARG A 291 3.96 -10.04 8.08
CA ARG A 291 4.10 -11.13 9.04
C ARG A 291 5.56 -11.53 9.23
N THR A 292 5.88 -12.01 10.42
CA THR A 292 7.19 -12.59 10.73
C THR A 292 7.07 -13.62 11.85
N THR A 293 8.06 -14.50 11.95
CA THR A 293 8.18 -15.46 13.04
C THR A 293 9.38 -15.08 13.90
N PHE A 294 9.13 -14.88 15.18
CA PHE A 294 10.18 -14.64 16.18
C PHE A 294 9.80 -15.28 17.50
N THR A 295 10.26 -16.49 17.75
CA THR A 295 9.96 -17.26 18.99
C THR A 295 11.14 -17.36 19.92
N SER A 296 12.34 -17.09 19.42
CA SER A 296 13.59 -17.14 20.20
C SER A 296 14.66 -16.28 19.55
N ASN A 297 15.51 -15.64 20.35
CA ASN A 297 16.68 -14.93 19.88
C ASN A 297 17.89 -15.86 19.62
N GLN A 298 17.74 -17.18 19.82
CA GLN A 298 18.82 -18.18 19.75
C GLN A 298 18.64 -19.20 18.63
N ASP A 299 17.46 -19.27 18.00
CA ASP A 299 17.20 -20.20 16.91
C ASP A 299 17.33 -19.55 15.53
N PHE A 300 17.73 -20.37 14.56
CA PHE A 300 17.97 -19.92 13.19
C PHE A 300 16.71 -19.35 12.52
N THR A 301 15.55 -19.93 12.73
CA THR A 301 14.31 -19.53 12.06
C THR A 301 13.94 -18.10 12.43
N SER A 302 13.94 -17.80 13.72
CA SER A 302 13.64 -16.46 14.25
C SER A 302 14.68 -15.42 13.82
N VAL A 303 15.97 -15.73 13.99
CA VAL A 303 17.07 -14.84 13.60
C VAL A 303 17.05 -14.59 12.08
N TRP A 304 16.85 -15.65 11.28
CA TRP A 304 16.79 -15.56 9.83
C TRP A 304 15.56 -14.78 9.35
N GLY A 305 14.43 -14.89 10.07
CA GLY A 305 13.22 -14.11 9.85
C GLY A 305 13.46 -12.61 10.03
N LEU A 306 14.08 -12.17 11.12
CA LEU A 306 14.39 -10.75 11.34
C LEU A 306 15.54 -10.22 10.46
N ILE A 307 16.32 -11.09 9.81
CA ILE A 307 17.26 -10.71 8.74
C ILE A 307 16.51 -10.50 7.42
N GLY A 308 15.27 -11.03 7.31
CA GLY A 308 14.38 -10.82 6.18
C GLY A 308 14.26 -11.99 5.22
N GLN A 309 14.46 -13.20 5.74
CA GLN A 309 14.35 -14.44 4.97
C GLN A 309 13.39 -15.42 5.70
N GLY A 310 13.24 -16.62 5.15
CA GLY A 310 12.41 -17.65 5.77
C GLY A 310 10.93 -17.29 5.71
N GLU A 311 10.27 -17.24 6.87
CA GLU A 311 8.81 -17.04 6.97
C GLU A 311 8.38 -15.56 6.99
N SER A 312 9.32 -14.63 6.98
CA SER A 312 9.01 -13.21 6.95
C SER A 312 8.52 -12.76 5.57
N ASN A 313 7.36 -12.14 5.55
CA ASN A 313 6.72 -11.62 4.36
C ASN A 313 6.11 -10.24 4.67
N VAL A 314 6.49 -9.25 3.89
CA VAL A 314 6.06 -7.87 4.09
C VAL A 314 5.18 -7.37 2.98
N ASN A 315 4.18 -6.58 3.34
CA ASN A 315 3.44 -5.79 2.38
C ASN A 315 4.19 -4.47 2.16
N PRO A 316 4.38 -4.03 0.91
CA PRO A 316 5.12 -2.80 0.59
C PRO A 316 4.57 -1.56 1.29
N LEU A 317 3.26 -1.34 1.25
CA LEU A 317 2.65 -0.16 1.86
C LEU A 317 2.73 -0.18 3.38
N HIS A 318 2.59 -1.37 4.00
CA HIS A 318 2.81 -1.52 5.45
C HIS A 318 4.26 -1.18 5.84
N MET A 319 5.25 -1.68 5.08
CA MET A 319 6.66 -1.32 5.33
C MET A 319 6.89 0.19 5.18
N LEU A 320 6.24 0.82 4.23
CA LEU A 320 6.33 2.28 4.05
C LEU A 320 5.79 3.06 5.24
N THR A 321 4.72 2.60 5.92
CA THR A 321 4.24 3.27 7.14
C THR A 321 5.28 3.21 8.27
N ILE A 322 6.02 2.11 8.37
CA ILE A 322 7.11 1.98 9.35
C ILE A 322 8.29 2.90 8.98
N VAL A 323 8.69 2.90 7.70
CA VAL A 323 9.75 3.81 7.20
C VAL A 323 9.34 5.28 7.38
N GLY A 324 8.09 5.62 7.08
CA GLY A 324 7.53 6.95 7.31
C GLY A 324 7.54 7.34 8.79
N SER A 325 7.30 6.37 9.70
CA SER A 325 7.41 6.62 11.15
C SER A 325 8.86 6.88 11.57
N ILE A 326 9.85 6.23 10.97
CA ILE A 326 11.26 6.56 11.23
C ILE A 326 11.53 8.00 10.81
N ALA A 327 11.19 8.37 9.55
CA ALA A 327 11.42 9.71 9.01
C ALA A 327 10.63 10.80 9.75
N GLY A 328 9.41 10.48 10.20
CA GLY A 328 8.50 11.40 10.90
C GLY A 328 8.68 11.43 12.42
N GLY A 329 9.81 10.96 12.97
CA GLY A 329 10.11 11.04 14.41
C GLY A 329 9.18 10.19 15.27
N GLY A 330 8.79 9.03 14.79
CA GLY A 330 7.93 8.03 15.46
C GLY A 330 6.49 7.99 14.96
N GLN A 331 6.09 8.97 14.15
CA GLN A 331 4.73 9.11 13.61
C GLN A 331 4.74 9.20 12.09
N THR A 332 3.67 8.72 11.48
CA THR A 332 3.41 8.88 10.05
C THR A 332 1.94 9.14 9.81
N ALA A 333 1.60 9.80 8.71
CA ALA A 333 0.22 9.89 8.28
C ALA A 333 -0.26 8.54 7.71
N ALA A 334 -1.49 8.14 8.01
CA ALA A 334 -2.09 6.97 7.40
C ALA A 334 -2.24 7.19 5.88
N PRO A 335 -1.78 6.26 5.03
CA PRO A 335 -1.87 6.45 3.59
C PRO A 335 -3.32 6.45 3.11
N TYR A 336 -3.65 7.34 2.18
CA TYR A 336 -4.94 7.41 1.50
C TYR A 336 -4.74 7.66 -0.01
N LEU A 337 -5.73 7.25 -0.80
CA LEU A 337 -5.63 7.23 -2.26
C LEU A 337 -6.63 8.16 -2.96
N VAL A 338 -7.82 8.36 -2.37
CA VAL A 338 -8.86 9.20 -2.94
C VAL A 338 -8.90 10.52 -2.20
N GLU A 339 -8.71 11.60 -2.94
CA GLU A 339 -8.71 12.95 -2.42
C GLU A 339 -10.12 13.55 -2.41
N ARG A 340 -10.88 13.33 -3.51
CA ARG A 340 -12.17 13.97 -3.72
C ARG A 340 -13.06 13.13 -4.62
N ILE A 341 -14.38 13.12 -4.31
CA ILE A 341 -15.41 12.58 -5.22
C ILE A 341 -16.53 13.62 -5.36
N GLY A 342 -16.99 13.84 -6.58
CA GLY A 342 -18.09 14.75 -6.87
C GLY A 342 -18.03 15.32 -8.28
N SER A 343 -19.10 16.01 -8.66
CA SER A 343 -19.18 16.76 -9.90
C SER A 343 -18.49 18.13 -9.77
N ALA A 344 -18.55 18.92 -10.83
CA ALA A 344 -18.02 20.30 -10.81
C ALA A 344 -18.81 21.21 -9.84
N GLU A 345 -20.10 20.93 -9.63
CA GLU A 345 -21.02 21.75 -8.84
C GLU A 345 -21.28 21.18 -7.44
N ASP A 346 -21.08 19.87 -7.23
CA ASP A 346 -21.37 19.18 -5.96
C ASP A 346 -20.23 18.22 -5.57
N VAL A 347 -19.64 18.43 -4.40
CA VAL A 347 -18.59 17.61 -3.81
C VAL A 347 -19.17 16.89 -2.60
N HIS A 348 -19.34 15.59 -2.69
CA HIS A 348 -19.91 14.80 -1.60
C HIS A 348 -18.87 14.01 -0.78
N PHE A 349 -17.67 13.84 -1.33
CA PHE A 349 -16.53 13.31 -0.57
C PHE A 349 -15.31 14.22 -0.73
N GLN A 350 -14.67 14.52 0.39
CA GLN A 350 -13.37 15.17 0.43
C GLN A 350 -12.54 14.49 1.51
N ALA A 351 -11.34 14.06 1.18
CA ALA A 351 -10.41 13.49 2.14
C ALA A 351 -10.16 14.50 3.29
N LYS A 352 -10.22 14.00 4.50
CA LYS A 352 -9.85 14.75 5.70
C LYS A 352 -8.35 14.64 5.93
N GLU A 353 -7.84 15.46 6.83
CA GLU A 353 -6.47 15.31 7.31
C GLU A 353 -6.24 13.85 7.74
N ALA A 354 -5.19 13.23 7.21
CA ALA A 354 -4.91 11.83 7.44
C ALA A 354 -4.64 11.55 8.93
N LYS A 355 -5.19 10.44 9.42
CA LYS A 355 -4.95 9.98 10.78
C LYS A 355 -3.45 9.79 11.01
N LYS A 356 -2.91 10.31 12.11
CA LYS A 356 -1.53 10.05 12.52
C LYS A 356 -1.43 8.67 13.18
N LEU A 357 -0.47 7.89 12.72
CA LEU A 357 -0.10 6.59 13.27
C LEU A 357 1.18 6.75 14.09
N THR A 358 1.16 6.26 15.33
CA THR A 358 2.36 6.22 16.19
C THR A 358 2.83 4.78 16.27
N LEU A 359 3.82 4.42 15.45
CA LEU A 359 4.32 3.05 15.33
C LEU A 359 5.61 2.81 16.15
N ILE A 360 6.40 3.87 16.36
CA ILE A 360 7.68 3.84 17.04
C ILE A 360 7.70 5.02 18.01
N ASP A 361 8.35 4.91 19.16
CA ASP A 361 8.59 6.06 20.02
C ASP A 361 9.61 7.02 19.38
N SER A 362 9.51 8.31 19.69
CA SER A 362 10.30 9.35 19.03
C SER A 362 11.80 9.22 19.25
N GLN A 363 12.22 8.75 20.41
CA GLN A 363 13.65 8.56 20.73
C GLN A 363 14.26 7.44 19.87
N THR A 364 13.57 6.30 19.79
CA THR A 364 13.99 5.17 18.94
C THR A 364 13.98 5.57 17.47
N ALA A 365 12.92 6.25 16.99
CA ALA A 365 12.81 6.69 15.61
C ALA A 365 13.97 7.62 15.22
N GLN A 366 14.29 8.61 16.06
CA GLN A 366 15.40 9.53 15.82
C GLN A 366 16.74 8.78 15.76
N ALA A 367 17.00 7.88 16.72
CA ALA A 367 18.24 7.11 16.73
C ALA A 367 18.38 6.23 15.47
N VAL A 368 17.32 5.54 15.06
CA VAL A 368 17.33 4.75 13.81
C VAL A 368 17.57 5.63 12.60
N ALA A 369 16.90 6.79 12.49
CA ALA A 369 17.08 7.73 11.39
C ALA A 369 18.53 8.22 11.28
N ASP A 370 19.15 8.59 12.40
CA ASP A 370 20.52 9.09 12.43
C ASP A 370 21.54 8.04 11.96
N HIS A 371 21.45 6.80 12.51
CA HIS A 371 22.31 5.69 12.08
C HIS A 371 22.06 5.32 10.62
N TRP A 372 20.81 5.32 10.16
CA TRP A 372 20.48 4.95 8.78
C TRP A 372 20.93 6.03 7.79
N ARG A 373 20.77 7.32 8.11
CA ARG A 373 21.27 8.45 7.31
C ARG A 373 22.78 8.39 7.18
N THR A 374 23.49 8.18 8.31
CA THR A 374 24.96 8.03 8.32
C THR A 374 25.39 6.82 7.48
N ALA A 375 24.72 5.68 7.61
CA ALA A 375 25.01 4.50 6.80
C ALA A 375 24.80 4.77 5.30
N THR A 376 23.76 5.53 4.95
CA THR A 376 23.50 5.90 3.55
C THR A 376 24.62 6.77 2.99
N GLN A 377 25.00 7.84 3.69
CA GLN A 377 26.07 8.74 3.27
C GLN A 377 27.43 8.04 3.15
N LYS A 378 27.69 7.05 4.01
CA LYS A 378 28.96 6.32 4.06
C LYS A 378 29.08 5.25 2.96
N HIS A 379 27.97 4.62 2.56
CA HIS A 379 28.02 3.39 1.77
C HIS A 379 27.30 3.46 0.41
N TYR A 380 26.49 4.51 0.15
CA TYR A 380 25.78 4.65 -1.13
C TYR A 380 26.31 5.89 -1.89
N ASN A 381 26.59 5.70 -3.16
CA ASN A 381 26.95 6.77 -4.09
C ASN A 381 25.75 7.00 -5.03
N VAL A 382 24.79 7.79 -4.58
CA VAL A 382 23.51 8.06 -5.22
C VAL A 382 23.21 9.57 -5.18
N ASP A 383 22.11 10.00 -5.80
CA ASP A 383 21.63 11.38 -5.68
C ASP A 383 21.43 11.77 -4.19
N GLU A 384 21.88 12.97 -3.82
CA GLU A 384 21.85 13.45 -2.42
C GLU A 384 20.44 13.60 -1.84
N ARG A 385 19.42 13.70 -2.69
CA ARG A 385 18.01 13.72 -2.28
C ARG A 385 17.56 12.42 -1.62
N PHE A 386 18.24 11.31 -1.88
CA PHE A 386 18.03 10.06 -1.13
C PHE A 386 18.75 10.13 0.22
N THR A 387 18.05 10.56 1.26
CA THR A 387 18.65 10.76 2.59
C THR A 387 18.87 9.48 3.37
N MET A 388 18.00 8.49 3.20
CA MET A 388 18.11 7.17 3.82
C MET A 388 17.78 6.08 2.81
N LEU A 389 18.69 5.12 2.60
CA LEU A 389 18.54 4.01 1.66
C LEU A 389 18.88 2.67 2.29
N LYS A 390 18.09 1.64 1.98
CA LYS A 390 18.37 0.25 2.32
C LYS A 390 18.09 -0.68 1.15
N THR A 391 19.14 -1.30 0.64
CA THR A 391 19.04 -2.36 -0.35
C THR A 391 18.70 -3.70 0.30
N GLY A 392 18.01 -4.55 -0.45
CA GLY A 392 17.71 -5.91 -0.09
C GLY A 392 17.96 -6.88 -1.24
N THR A 393 18.23 -8.11 -0.88
CA THR A 393 18.23 -9.26 -1.78
C THR A 393 17.40 -10.33 -1.11
N ALA A 394 16.37 -10.80 -1.79
CA ALA A 394 15.52 -11.88 -1.32
C ALA A 394 15.66 -13.08 -2.26
N GLU A 395 16.07 -14.22 -1.71
CA GLU A 395 16.03 -15.47 -2.43
C GLU A 395 14.61 -16.02 -2.38
N THR A 396 14.04 -16.32 -3.54
CA THR A 396 12.72 -16.92 -3.69
C THR A 396 12.85 -18.30 -4.32
N GLY A 397 11.82 -19.12 -4.23
CA GLY A 397 11.85 -20.45 -4.88
C GLY A 397 11.99 -20.41 -6.40
N SER A 398 11.73 -19.26 -7.03
CA SER A 398 11.77 -19.04 -8.47
C SER A 398 12.95 -18.18 -8.96
N GLY A 399 13.69 -17.52 -8.04
CA GLY A 399 14.78 -16.61 -8.44
C GLY A 399 15.24 -15.69 -7.33
N THR A 400 15.79 -14.55 -7.69
CA THR A 400 16.30 -13.54 -6.76
C THR A 400 15.61 -12.19 -7.02
N ASN A 401 14.95 -11.66 -6.00
CA ASN A 401 14.40 -10.31 -6.04
C ASN A 401 15.39 -9.30 -5.46
N ARG A 402 15.50 -8.16 -6.10
CA ARG A 402 16.23 -7.00 -5.56
C ARG A 402 15.24 -6.00 -4.99
N LEU A 403 15.61 -5.44 -3.86
CA LEU A 403 14.76 -4.51 -3.13
C LEU A 403 15.55 -3.24 -2.81
N LEU A 404 14.82 -2.12 -2.82
CA LEU A 404 15.30 -0.83 -2.36
C LEU A 404 14.14 -0.14 -1.62
N MET A 405 14.41 0.35 -0.44
CA MET A 405 13.50 1.25 0.24
C MET A 405 14.26 2.45 0.77
N GLY A 406 13.58 3.58 0.88
CA GLY A 406 14.26 4.78 1.30
C GLY A 406 13.34 5.94 1.61
N VAL A 407 13.98 7.05 1.93
CA VAL A 407 13.37 8.33 2.30
C VAL A 407 13.96 9.44 1.44
N ILE A 408 13.10 10.32 0.99
CA ILE A 408 13.40 11.57 0.31
C ILE A 408 12.80 12.68 1.20
N GLU A 409 13.64 13.28 2.05
CA GLU A 409 13.16 14.21 3.08
C GLU A 409 12.64 15.51 2.47
N ASP A 410 13.24 16.00 1.39
CA ASP A 410 12.87 17.26 0.72
C ASP A 410 11.39 17.31 0.32
N CYS A 411 10.82 16.21 -0.12
CA CYS A 411 9.38 16.10 -0.45
C CYS A 411 8.60 15.20 0.51
N SER A 412 9.14 14.91 1.70
CA SER A 412 8.50 14.08 2.74
C SER A 412 8.01 12.73 2.22
N THR A 413 8.74 12.12 1.30
CA THR A 413 8.33 10.88 0.62
C THR A 413 9.13 9.68 1.09
N VAL A 414 8.43 8.56 1.27
CA VAL A 414 9.01 7.23 1.46
C VAL A 414 8.65 6.33 0.29
N PHE A 415 9.57 5.43 -0.08
CA PHE A 415 9.36 4.53 -1.21
C PHE A 415 9.87 3.12 -0.96
N TYR A 416 9.24 2.15 -1.65
CA TYR A 416 9.61 0.75 -1.66
C TYR A 416 9.58 0.22 -3.09
N ILE A 417 10.68 -0.36 -3.53
CA ILE A 417 10.84 -0.95 -4.85
C ILE A 417 11.28 -2.40 -4.68
N SER A 418 10.66 -3.31 -5.42
CA SER A 418 11.09 -4.71 -5.54
C SER A 418 11.03 -5.11 -7.00
N VAL A 419 12.12 -5.66 -7.50
CA VAL A 419 12.27 -6.12 -8.91
C VAL A 419 12.59 -7.60 -8.90
N THR A 420 11.88 -8.38 -9.72
CA THR A 420 12.07 -9.82 -9.84
C THR A 420 13.16 -10.14 -10.87
N ASP A 421 13.95 -11.17 -10.58
CA ASP A 421 14.93 -11.77 -11.51
C ASP A 421 15.89 -10.77 -12.17
N THR A 422 16.41 -9.82 -11.39
CA THR A 422 17.34 -8.79 -11.90
C THR A 422 18.75 -8.90 -11.32
N SER A 423 19.72 -8.35 -12.04
CA SER A 423 21.13 -8.21 -11.59
C SER A 423 21.28 -7.16 -10.47
N GLY A 424 20.35 -6.22 -10.36
CA GLY A 424 20.24 -5.23 -9.29
C GLY A 424 20.65 -3.80 -9.67
N LYS A 425 21.12 -3.53 -10.88
CA LYS A 425 21.41 -2.16 -11.33
C LYS A 425 20.13 -1.39 -11.62
N GLU A 426 19.16 -2.05 -12.18
CA GLU A 426 17.86 -1.51 -12.59
C GLU A 426 17.11 -0.86 -11.43
N ILE A 427 17.31 -1.34 -10.21
CA ILE A 427 16.58 -0.84 -9.03
C ILE A 427 16.89 0.63 -8.72
N PHE A 428 18.10 1.09 -9.00
CA PHE A 428 18.46 2.50 -8.84
C PHE A 428 17.89 3.36 -9.99
N ASN A 429 17.84 2.84 -11.23
CA ASN A 429 17.20 3.54 -12.34
C ASN A 429 15.70 3.77 -12.06
N ILE A 430 15.02 2.79 -11.43
CA ILE A 430 13.63 2.93 -11.02
C ILE A 430 13.49 3.99 -9.92
N ALA A 431 14.41 4.01 -8.94
CA ALA A 431 14.40 5.01 -7.89
C ALA A 431 14.67 6.43 -8.43
N ASP A 432 15.59 6.58 -9.38
CA ASP A 432 15.87 7.85 -10.04
C ASP A 432 14.66 8.33 -10.85
N ALA A 433 14.00 7.44 -11.62
CA ALA A 433 12.78 7.76 -12.35
C ALA A 433 11.63 8.18 -11.41
N LEU A 434 11.51 7.52 -10.24
CA LEU A 434 10.54 7.93 -9.22
C LEU A 434 10.89 9.31 -8.66
N LEU A 435 12.16 9.55 -8.30
CA LEU A 435 12.64 10.80 -7.75
C LEU A 435 12.35 12.00 -8.67
N ASP A 436 12.57 11.83 -9.98
CA ASP A 436 12.31 12.85 -10.99
C ASP A 436 10.80 13.09 -11.22
N ALA A 437 9.96 12.11 -10.89
CA ALA A 437 8.51 12.21 -11.03
C ALA A 437 7.81 12.83 -9.81
N LEU A 438 8.47 12.88 -8.63
CA LEU A 438 7.88 13.41 -7.42
C LEU A 438 7.64 14.92 -7.51
N PRO A 439 6.59 15.46 -6.87
CA PRO A 439 6.36 16.89 -6.84
C PRO A 439 7.53 17.58 -6.12
N PRO A 440 7.98 18.75 -6.61
CA PRO A 440 8.88 19.60 -5.85
C PRO A 440 8.18 20.05 -4.55
N GLU A 441 8.96 20.52 -3.58
CA GLU A 441 8.46 21.09 -2.32
C GLU A 441 7.37 22.15 -2.52
#